data_1e7d31ce165fe10d240beef52f5c460f
#
_entry.id   1e7d31ce165fe10d240beef52f5c460f
#
_cell.length_a   1.000
_cell.length_b   1.000
_cell.length_c   1.000
_cell.angle_alpha   90.00
_cell.angle_beta   90.00
_cell.angle_gamma   90.00
#
_symmetry.space_group_name_H-M   'P 1'
#
loop_
_entity.id
_entity.type
_entity.pdbx_description
1 polymer ?
#
loop_
_entity_poly.entity_id
_entity_poly.type
_entity_poly.pdbx_seq_one_letter_code
_entity_poly.pdbx_strand_id
1 'polypeptide(L)'
;MNKTALKNFAIWARKKLISDITYSAGLLAVNENGIGEPLPQSRSDLQLFDIGTKDYAEVKGERISQRNSLVSAIRAKAEELDNYKVAFEYIVEEVAYTWFNRMIAIRFMEVNGYLPIRVLSSESGKHEPDIVTTPFDAGLEFTGEESGRIYELRDNNRLEELFQIGRAHV
;
A
#
# COMPACT_ATOMS: atom_id res chain seq x y z
N MET A 1 -1.00 -17.11 25.92
CA MET A 1 -1.26 -15.99 25.00
C MET A 1 -2.27 -15.04 25.65
N ASN A 2 -1.98 -13.74 25.74
CA ASN A 2 -2.86 -12.75 26.35
C ASN A 2 -3.98 -12.36 25.37
N LYS A 3 -5.19 -12.91 25.58
CA LYS A 3 -6.35 -12.67 24.69
C LYS A 3 -6.75 -11.17 24.61
N THR A 4 -6.62 -10.44 25.72
CA THR A 4 -6.95 -9.00 25.78
C THR A 4 -5.97 -8.18 24.95
N ALA A 5 -4.67 -8.47 25.06
CA ALA A 5 -3.65 -7.81 24.26
C ALA A 5 -3.86 -8.05 22.75
N LEU A 6 -4.18 -9.29 22.37
CA LEU A 6 -4.48 -9.64 20.98
C LEU A 6 -5.71 -8.88 20.44
N LYS A 7 -6.79 -8.83 21.22
CA LYS A 7 -7.99 -8.07 20.85
C LYS A 7 -7.69 -6.58 20.67
N ASN A 8 -6.96 -5.99 21.62
CA ASN A 8 -6.60 -4.56 21.56
C ASN A 8 -5.71 -4.26 20.34
N PHE A 9 -4.74 -5.15 20.04
CA PHE A 9 -3.91 -5.05 18.85
C PHE A 9 -4.75 -5.11 17.56
N ALA A 10 -5.67 -6.06 17.44
CA ALA A 10 -6.50 -6.20 16.25
C ALA A 10 -7.37 -4.96 16.01
N ILE A 11 -7.97 -4.40 17.07
CA ILE A 11 -8.76 -3.16 16.98
C ILE A 11 -7.88 -1.98 16.55
N TRP A 12 -6.71 -1.83 17.16
CA TRP A 12 -5.76 -0.77 16.82
C TRP A 12 -5.28 -0.90 15.36
N ALA A 13 -4.85 -2.10 14.96
CA ALA A 13 -4.32 -2.35 13.62
C ALA A 13 -5.38 -2.09 12.53
N ARG A 14 -6.65 -2.50 12.76
CA ARG A 14 -7.75 -2.19 11.85
C ARG A 14 -7.92 -0.68 11.67
N LYS A 15 -7.99 0.08 12.78
CA LYS A 15 -8.14 1.54 12.73
C LYS A 15 -6.96 2.20 12.00
N LYS A 16 -5.75 1.75 12.28
CA LYS A 16 -4.52 2.28 11.65
C LYS A 16 -4.53 2.02 10.15
N LEU A 17 -4.83 0.79 9.72
CA LEU A 17 -4.91 0.44 8.29
C LEU A 17 -5.99 1.23 7.55
N ILE A 18 -7.19 1.36 8.12
CA ILE A 18 -8.26 2.18 7.55
C ILE A 18 -7.78 3.63 7.36
N SER A 19 -7.17 4.22 8.39
CA SER A 19 -6.64 5.58 8.32
C SER A 19 -5.57 5.74 7.24
N ASP A 20 -4.61 4.81 7.16
CA ASP A 20 -3.51 4.87 6.18
C ASP A 20 -4.01 4.68 4.75
N ILE A 21 -4.97 3.77 4.53
CA ILE A 21 -5.57 3.52 3.23
C ILE A 21 -6.41 4.73 2.79
N THR A 22 -7.21 5.30 3.70
CA THR A 22 -7.97 6.53 3.43
C THR A 22 -7.04 7.68 3.04
N TYR A 23 -5.95 7.86 3.78
CA TYR A 23 -4.94 8.87 3.45
C TYR A 23 -4.31 8.62 2.07
N SER A 24 -3.93 7.37 1.78
CA SER A 24 -3.34 6.99 0.49
C SER A 24 -4.32 7.19 -0.68
N ALA A 25 -5.60 6.90 -0.49
CA ALA A 25 -6.65 7.19 -1.46
C ALA A 25 -6.79 8.71 -1.69
N GLY A 26 -6.72 9.51 -0.62
CA GLY A 26 -6.72 10.99 -0.70
C GLY A 26 -5.59 11.54 -1.55
N LEU A 27 -4.39 10.95 -1.49
CA LEU A 27 -3.25 11.30 -2.35
C LEU A 27 -3.49 10.97 -3.84
N LEU A 28 -4.47 10.12 -4.13
CA LEU A 28 -4.95 9.82 -5.48
C LEU A 28 -6.20 10.63 -5.86
N ALA A 29 -6.53 11.67 -5.09
CA ALA A 29 -7.73 12.48 -5.22
C ALA A 29 -9.03 11.65 -5.17
N VAL A 30 -9.07 10.62 -4.31
CA VAL A 30 -10.24 9.78 -4.05
C VAL A 30 -10.50 9.80 -2.55
N ASN A 31 -11.66 10.29 -2.14
CA ASN A 31 -12.03 10.40 -0.73
C ASN A 31 -13.52 10.15 -0.51
N GLU A 32 -13.98 10.23 0.73
CA GLU A 32 -15.38 9.99 1.09
C GLU A 32 -16.40 10.97 0.45
N ASN A 33 -15.92 12.12 -0.02
CA ASN A 33 -16.78 13.16 -0.63
C ASN A 33 -16.87 13.03 -2.16
N GLY A 34 -15.96 12.27 -2.78
CA GLY A 34 -15.97 12.07 -4.22
C GLY A 34 -14.62 11.67 -4.82
N ILE A 35 -14.62 11.62 -6.14
CA ILE A 35 -13.48 11.29 -6.98
C ILE A 35 -13.07 12.57 -7.71
N GLY A 36 -11.84 13.04 -7.46
CA GLY A 36 -11.29 14.21 -8.14
C GLY A 36 -11.06 13.92 -9.63
N GLU A 37 -11.33 14.91 -10.47
CA GLU A 37 -11.03 14.85 -11.89
C GLU A 37 -9.60 15.35 -12.17
N PRO A 38 -8.92 14.81 -13.19
CA PRO A 38 -7.60 15.28 -13.59
C PRO A 38 -7.68 16.75 -14.03
N LEU A 39 -6.70 17.56 -13.63
CA LEU A 39 -6.59 18.94 -14.04
C LEU A 39 -6.30 19.07 -15.56
N PRO A 40 -6.67 20.19 -16.21
CA PRO A 40 -6.49 20.39 -17.65
C PRO A 40 -5.03 20.24 -18.12
N GLN A 41 -4.05 20.46 -17.26
CA GLN A 41 -2.63 20.32 -17.54
C GLN A 41 -2.14 18.85 -17.51
N SER A 42 -3.00 17.92 -17.16
CA SER A 42 -2.68 16.48 -17.12
C SER A 42 -2.37 15.94 -18.52
N ARG A 43 -1.50 14.92 -18.54
CA ARG A 43 -1.13 14.15 -19.74
C ARG A 43 -1.45 12.69 -19.53
N SER A 44 -1.33 11.90 -20.57
CA SER A 44 -1.59 10.45 -20.51
C SER A 44 -0.67 9.70 -19.54
N ASP A 45 0.56 10.18 -19.37
CA ASP A 45 1.61 9.61 -18.51
C ASP A 45 1.78 10.32 -17.17
N LEU A 46 1.13 11.49 -17.00
CA LEU A 46 1.19 12.32 -15.80
C LEU A 46 -0.17 12.98 -15.55
N GLN A 47 -0.86 12.57 -14.52
CA GLN A 47 -2.12 13.19 -14.08
C GLN A 47 -1.88 14.05 -12.84
N LEU A 48 -2.46 15.25 -12.86
CA LEU A 48 -2.40 16.21 -11.78
C LEU A 48 -3.79 16.35 -11.16
N PHE A 49 -3.87 16.36 -9.84
CA PHE A 49 -5.12 16.47 -9.10
C PHE A 49 -5.02 17.55 -8.04
N ASP A 50 -6.08 18.32 -7.88
CA ASP A 50 -6.25 19.18 -6.71
C ASP A 50 -6.76 18.33 -5.54
N ILE A 51 -5.97 18.26 -4.47
CA ILE A 51 -6.30 17.54 -3.23
C ILE A 51 -6.52 18.51 -2.05
N GLY A 52 -6.71 19.80 -2.33
CA GLY A 52 -6.93 20.83 -1.32
C GLY A 52 -5.65 21.29 -0.60
N THR A 53 -4.48 20.98 -1.15
CA THR A 53 -3.17 21.47 -0.67
C THR A 53 -2.62 22.54 -1.61
N LYS A 54 -1.50 23.20 -1.21
CA LYS A 54 -0.84 24.19 -2.10
C LYS A 54 -0.28 23.56 -3.36
N ASP A 55 0.16 22.31 -3.26
CA ASP A 55 0.75 21.55 -4.36
C ASP A 55 -0.27 20.55 -4.90
N TYR A 56 -0.20 20.28 -6.20
CA TYR A 56 -1.03 19.26 -6.84
C TYR A 56 -0.50 17.85 -6.54
N ALA A 57 -1.40 16.89 -6.40
CA ALA A 57 -1.00 15.50 -6.37
C ALA A 57 -0.64 15.02 -7.77
N GLU A 58 0.56 14.46 -7.92
CA GLU A 58 1.06 13.89 -9.17
C GLU A 58 0.87 12.37 -9.18
N VAL A 59 0.16 11.87 -10.17
CA VAL A 59 -0.04 10.43 -10.41
C VAL A 59 0.59 10.06 -11.74
N LYS A 60 1.60 9.17 -11.71
CA LYS A 60 2.42 8.80 -12.88
C LYS A 60 2.46 7.29 -13.08
N GLY A 61 2.66 6.89 -14.33
CA GLY A 61 2.95 5.50 -14.69
C GLY A 61 1.91 4.53 -14.17
N GLU A 62 2.35 3.49 -13.51
CA GLU A 62 1.50 2.42 -12.97
C GLU A 62 0.45 2.92 -11.95
N ARG A 63 0.76 3.99 -11.21
CA ARG A 63 -0.19 4.58 -10.26
C ARG A 63 -1.46 5.11 -10.93
N ILE A 64 -1.41 5.48 -12.23
CA ILE A 64 -2.60 5.87 -13.01
C ILE A 64 -3.54 4.65 -13.15
N SER A 65 -2.99 3.50 -13.52
CA SER A 65 -3.76 2.25 -13.62
C SER A 65 -4.37 1.84 -12.29
N GLN A 66 -3.59 1.93 -11.22
CA GLN A 66 -4.04 1.62 -9.86
C GLN A 66 -5.18 2.53 -9.41
N ARG A 67 -5.03 3.85 -9.63
CA ARG A 67 -6.10 4.81 -9.38
C ARG A 67 -7.37 4.46 -10.14
N ASN A 68 -7.24 4.14 -11.43
CA ASN A 68 -8.38 3.78 -12.27
C ASN A 68 -9.09 2.51 -11.75
N SER A 69 -8.34 1.51 -11.31
CA SER A 69 -8.88 0.30 -10.70
C SER A 69 -9.64 0.61 -9.41
N LEU A 70 -9.07 1.44 -8.54
CA LEU A 70 -9.72 1.89 -7.30
C LEU A 70 -11.03 2.64 -7.60
N VAL A 71 -10.98 3.59 -8.53
CA VAL A 71 -12.16 4.37 -8.97
C VAL A 71 -13.25 3.46 -9.52
N SER A 72 -12.88 2.48 -10.35
CA SER A 72 -13.83 1.52 -10.92
C SER A 72 -14.48 0.66 -9.85
N ALA A 73 -13.71 0.17 -8.88
CA ALA A 73 -14.23 -0.63 -7.77
C ALA A 73 -15.22 0.18 -6.91
N ILE A 74 -14.87 1.44 -6.57
CA ILE A 74 -15.76 2.29 -5.77
C ILE A 74 -17.05 2.63 -6.55
N ARG A 75 -16.95 2.95 -7.85
CA ARG A 75 -18.12 3.25 -8.68
C ARG A 75 -19.08 2.05 -8.77
N ALA A 76 -18.55 0.86 -9.06
CA ALA A 76 -19.34 -0.37 -9.10
C ALA A 76 -20.05 -0.63 -7.76
N LYS A 77 -19.34 -0.44 -6.64
CA LYS A 77 -19.94 -0.61 -5.31
C LYS A 77 -20.95 0.50 -4.99
N ALA A 78 -20.74 1.72 -5.48
CA ALA A 78 -21.67 2.83 -5.29
C ALA A 78 -22.99 2.62 -6.08
N GLU A 79 -22.93 2.02 -7.27
CA GLU A 79 -24.11 1.62 -8.02
C GLU A 79 -24.92 0.52 -7.28
N GLU A 80 -24.23 -0.45 -6.66
CA GLU A 80 -24.86 -1.51 -5.88
C GLU A 80 -25.55 -0.97 -4.62
N LEU A 81 -24.90 -0.04 -3.90
CA LEU A 81 -25.36 0.47 -2.60
C LEU A 81 -26.18 1.77 -2.69
N ASP A 82 -26.33 2.34 -3.90
CA ASP A 82 -26.93 3.66 -4.15
C ASP A 82 -26.40 4.78 -3.22
N ASN A 83 -25.12 4.65 -2.82
CA ASN A 83 -24.48 5.60 -1.92
C ASN A 83 -22.94 5.55 -2.06
N TYR A 84 -22.38 6.64 -2.60
CA TYR A 84 -20.94 6.76 -2.82
C TYR A 84 -20.12 6.68 -1.52
N LYS A 85 -20.53 7.40 -0.48
CA LYS A 85 -19.77 7.42 0.79
C LYS A 85 -19.70 6.05 1.42
N VAL A 86 -20.83 5.34 1.47
CA VAL A 86 -20.88 3.96 2.01
C VAL A 86 -20.03 3.02 1.16
N ALA A 87 -20.05 3.19 -0.17
CA ALA A 87 -19.22 2.40 -1.07
C ALA A 87 -17.71 2.65 -0.84
N PHE A 88 -17.30 3.90 -0.69
CA PHE A 88 -15.93 4.26 -0.37
C PHE A 88 -15.47 3.62 0.94
N GLU A 89 -16.25 3.78 2.02
CA GLU A 89 -15.96 3.18 3.32
C GLU A 89 -15.86 1.65 3.23
N TYR A 90 -16.77 1.01 2.48
CA TYR A 90 -16.75 -0.44 2.26
C TYR A 90 -15.46 -0.90 1.57
N ILE A 91 -15.05 -0.25 0.48
CA ILE A 91 -13.83 -0.60 -0.26
C ILE A 91 -12.59 -0.38 0.61
N VAL A 92 -12.52 0.73 1.37
CA VAL A 92 -11.42 0.99 2.31
C VAL A 92 -11.32 -0.11 3.37
N GLU A 93 -12.45 -0.54 3.94
CA GLU A 93 -12.48 -1.63 4.93
C GLU A 93 -12.06 -2.97 4.32
N GLU A 94 -12.51 -3.30 3.12
CA GLU A 94 -12.14 -4.53 2.42
C GLU A 94 -10.63 -4.59 2.15
N VAL A 95 -10.04 -3.49 1.69
CA VAL A 95 -8.60 -3.36 1.48
C VAL A 95 -7.85 -3.48 2.82
N ALA A 96 -8.32 -2.81 3.88
CA ALA A 96 -7.73 -2.89 5.21
C ALA A 96 -7.74 -4.32 5.77
N TYR A 97 -8.85 -5.04 5.61
CA TYR A 97 -8.97 -6.44 6.01
C TYR A 97 -8.01 -7.34 5.23
N THR A 98 -7.90 -7.14 3.94
CA THR A 98 -6.98 -7.89 3.07
C THR A 98 -5.52 -7.68 3.50
N TRP A 99 -5.12 -6.45 3.74
CA TRP A 99 -3.77 -6.13 4.23
C TRP A 99 -3.51 -6.70 5.63
N PHE A 100 -4.47 -6.60 6.53
CA PHE A 100 -4.35 -7.18 7.87
C PHE A 100 -4.08 -8.68 7.79
N ASN A 101 -4.86 -9.42 7.01
CA ASN A 101 -4.69 -10.86 6.85
C ASN A 101 -3.33 -11.22 6.22
N ARG A 102 -2.89 -10.47 5.20
CA ARG A 102 -1.56 -10.65 4.58
C ARG A 102 -0.43 -10.45 5.59
N MET A 103 -0.48 -9.37 6.38
CA MET A 103 0.53 -9.08 7.40
C MET A 103 0.57 -10.16 8.48
N ILE A 104 -0.59 -10.65 8.96
CA ILE A 104 -0.67 -11.74 9.92
C ILE A 104 -0.09 -13.03 9.34
N ALA A 105 -0.42 -13.36 8.10
CA ALA A 105 0.10 -14.55 7.43
C ALA A 105 1.64 -14.48 7.27
N ILE A 106 2.19 -13.35 6.81
CA ILE A 106 3.64 -13.15 6.70
C ILE A 106 4.30 -13.25 8.09
N ARG A 107 3.73 -12.62 9.11
CA ARG A 107 4.24 -12.71 10.47
C ARG A 107 4.22 -14.13 11.02
N PHE A 108 3.16 -14.87 10.75
CA PHE A 108 3.07 -16.29 11.10
C PHE A 108 4.20 -17.10 10.43
N MET A 109 4.43 -16.89 9.14
CA MET A 109 5.51 -17.56 8.40
C MET A 109 6.88 -17.20 8.95
N GLU A 110 7.14 -15.92 9.29
CA GLU A 110 8.40 -15.48 9.91
C GLU A 110 8.69 -16.20 11.24
N VAL A 111 7.70 -16.18 12.16
CA VAL A 111 7.90 -16.75 13.51
C VAL A 111 8.06 -18.27 13.50
N ASN A 112 7.56 -18.94 12.46
CA ASN A 112 7.70 -20.39 12.29
C ASN A 112 8.90 -20.78 11.38
N GLY A 113 9.69 -19.81 10.93
CA GLY A 113 10.87 -20.07 10.10
C GLY A 113 10.52 -20.61 8.70
N TYR A 114 9.35 -20.26 8.18
CA TYR A 114 8.93 -20.68 6.83
C TYR A 114 9.42 -19.75 5.72
N LEU A 115 9.99 -18.61 6.08
CA LEU A 115 10.56 -17.66 5.13
C LEU A 115 12.10 -17.70 5.23
N PRO A 116 12.80 -17.60 4.10
CA PRO A 116 14.27 -17.57 4.07
C PRO A 116 14.82 -16.29 4.73
N ILE A 117 14.03 -15.22 4.74
CA ILE A 117 14.39 -13.92 5.30
C ILE A 117 13.18 -13.31 6.02
N ARG A 118 13.42 -12.42 6.98
CA ARG A 118 12.34 -11.71 7.67
C ARG A 118 11.85 -10.53 6.84
N VAL A 119 10.54 -10.51 6.62
CA VAL A 119 9.84 -9.53 5.75
C VAL A 119 9.26 -8.36 6.54
N LEU A 120 8.82 -8.59 7.77
CA LEU A 120 8.18 -7.58 8.63
C LEU A 120 9.05 -7.18 9.83
N SER A 121 10.12 -7.88 10.07
CA SER A 121 11.00 -7.65 11.23
C SER A 121 12.46 -7.83 10.86
N SER A 122 13.37 -7.46 11.78
CA SER A 122 14.78 -7.74 11.67
C SER A 122 15.20 -8.75 12.73
N GLU A 123 16.07 -9.68 12.35
CA GLU A 123 16.71 -10.63 13.28
C GLU A 123 17.69 -9.94 14.22
N SER A 124 18.40 -8.94 13.71
CA SER A 124 19.35 -8.13 14.47
C SER A 124 18.71 -7.04 15.34
N GLY A 125 17.37 -6.95 15.39
CA GLY A 125 16.65 -5.93 16.13
C GLY A 125 16.73 -4.52 15.53
N LYS A 126 17.16 -4.38 14.27
CA LYS A 126 17.15 -3.12 13.54
C LYS A 126 15.72 -2.66 13.29
N HIS A 127 15.55 -1.37 13.03
CA HIS A 127 14.24 -0.79 12.72
C HIS A 127 13.71 -1.29 11.37
N GLU A 128 14.60 -1.45 10.39
CA GLU A 128 14.23 -1.92 9.05
C GLU A 128 14.19 -3.44 8.98
N PRO A 129 13.19 -4.03 8.28
CA PRO A 129 13.12 -5.47 8.04
C PRO A 129 14.35 -5.99 7.27
N ASP A 130 14.72 -7.25 7.50
CA ASP A 130 15.89 -7.84 6.84
C ASP A 130 15.75 -7.89 5.32
N ILE A 131 14.56 -8.09 4.79
CA ILE A 131 14.31 -8.06 3.34
C ILE A 131 14.64 -6.70 2.70
N VAL A 132 14.55 -5.62 3.45
CA VAL A 132 14.94 -4.27 2.97
C VAL A 132 16.46 -4.12 2.99
N THR A 133 17.11 -4.62 4.04
CA THR A 133 18.55 -4.44 4.21
C THR A 133 19.39 -5.43 3.39
N THR A 134 18.88 -6.65 3.20
CA THR A 134 19.57 -7.73 2.47
C THR A 134 18.64 -8.46 1.49
N PRO A 135 18.04 -7.77 0.50
CA PRO A 135 17.00 -8.34 -0.38
C PRO A 135 17.50 -9.57 -1.17
N PHE A 136 18.78 -9.65 -1.50
CA PHE A 136 19.34 -10.78 -2.24
C PHE A 136 19.44 -12.07 -1.40
N ASP A 137 19.40 -11.98 -0.06
CA ASP A 137 19.38 -13.14 0.83
C ASP A 137 17.97 -13.78 0.91
N ALA A 138 16.97 -13.17 0.28
CA ALA A 138 15.60 -13.64 0.26
C ALA A 138 15.39 -14.94 -0.54
N GLY A 139 16.39 -15.42 -1.27
CA GLY A 139 16.28 -16.59 -2.14
C GLY A 139 15.36 -16.36 -3.35
N LEU A 140 15.12 -15.10 -3.71
CA LEU A 140 14.33 -14.69 -4.88
C LEU A 140 15.25 -14.57 -6.09
N GLU A 141 14.75 -15.01 -7.24
CA GLU A 141 15.43 -14.80 -8.52
C GLU A 141 15.04 -13.43 -9.05
N PHE A 142 16.00 -12.51 -9.06
CA PHE A 142 15.82 -11.18 -9.66
C PHE A 142 16.38 -11.16 -11.07
N THR A 143 15.65 -10.53 -11.98
CA THR A 143 16.18 -10.20 -13.32
C THR A 143 17.33 -9.21 -13.22
N GLY A 144 18.11 -9.05 -14.30
CA GLY A 144 19.19 -8.06 -14.32
C GLY A 144 18.70 -6.62 -14.12
N GLU A 145 17.52 -6.29 -14.64
CA GLU A 145 16.89 -4.97 -14.48
C GLU A 145 16.44 -4.73 -13.02
N GLU A 146 15.77 -5.71 -12.41
CA GLU A 146 15.35 -5.64 -11.01
C GLU A 146 16.56 -5.54 -10.06
N SER A 147 17.59 -6.33 -10.31
CA SER A 147 18.83 -6.25 -9.54
C SER A 147 19.50 -4.89 -9.67
N GLY A 148 19.57 -4.34 -10.87
CA GLY A 148 20.09 -2.99 -11.11
C GLY A 148 19.31 -1.93 -10.33
N ARG A 149 17.98 -2.00 -10.34
CA ARG A 149 17.11 -1.10 -9.58
C ARG A 149 17.28 -1.24 -8.07
N ILE A 150 17.44 -2.47 -7.56
CA ILE A 150 17.71 -2.70 -6.14
C ILE A 150 19.03 -2.05 -5.72
N TYR A 151 20.11 -2.19 -6.52
CA TYR A 151 21.38 -1.55 -6.25
C TYR A 151 21.27 -0.02 -6.27
N GLU A 152 20.61 0.54 -7.28
CA GLU A 152 20.39 1.99 -7.39
C GLU A 152 19.63 2.56 -6.17
N LEU A 153 18.56 1.91 -5.76
CA LEU A 153 17.78 2.33 -4.60
C LEU A 153 18.57 2.19 -3.29
N ARG A 154 19.38 1.14 -3.17
CA ARG A 154 20.26 0.93 -2.01
C ARG A 154 21.31 2.02 -1.92
N ASP A 155 22.00 2.33 -3.02
CA ASP A 155 23.06 3.33 -3.07
C ASP A 155 22.53 4.74 -2.79
N ASN A 156 21.26 5.00 -3.09
CA ASN A 156 20.55 6.24 -2.78
C ASN A 156 19.84 6.23 -1.42
N ASN A 157 19.99 5.17 -0.62
CA ASN A 157 19.31 4.96 0.67
C ASN A 157 17.77 5.04 0.57
N ARG A 158 17.21 4.51 -0.52
CA ARG A 158 15.78 4.53 -0.86
C ARG A 158 15.18 3.13 -1.04
N LEU A 159 15.79 2.09 -0.43
CA LEU A 159 15.32 0.70 -0.55
C LEU A 159 13.87 0.50 -0.10
N GLU A 160 13.39 1.33 0.81
CA GLU A 160 11.99 1.34 1.23
C GLU A 160 11.00 1.54 0.07
N GLU A 161 11.44 2.17 -1.04
CA GLU A 161 10.61 2.38 -2.23
C GLU A 161 10.32 1.08 -3.00
N LEU A 162 11.19 0.06 -2.89
CA LEU A 162 10.91 -1.27 -3.44
C LEU A 162 9.62 -1.87 -2.85
N PHE A 163 9.35 -1.60 -1.58
CA PHE A 163 8.17 -2.10 -0.89
C PHE A 163 6.93 -1.26 -1.15
N GLN A 164 7.09 -0.02 -1.61
CA GLN A 164 5.97 0.77 -2.08
C GLN A 164 5.42 0.25 -3.42
N ILE A 165 6.26 -0.36 -4.25
CA ILE A 165 5.84 -1.01 -5.50
C ILE A 165 4.98 -2.24 -5.22
N GLY A 166 5.31 -3.04 -4.21
CA GLY A 166 4.47 -4.16 -3.77
C GLY A 166 3.11 -3.77 -3.15
N ARG A 167 2.92 -2.50 -2.79
CA ARG A 167 1.62 -1.94 -2.36
C ARG A 167 0.69 -1.65 -3.54
N ALA A 168 1.20 -1.72 -4.74
CA ALA A 168 0.52 -1.32 -5.96
C ALA A 168 -0.33 -2.43 -6.61
N HIS A 169 -0.20 -3.65 -6.17
CA HIS A 169 -0.99 -4.78 -6.68
C HIS A 169 -2.13 -5.12 -5.71
N VAL A 170 -3.12 -4.24 -5.62
CA VAL A 170 -4.42 -4.55 -5.04
C VAL A 170 -5.47 -4.41 -6.12
#